data_89fb9111dcd1e59a7f4ceceaeff824a7
#
_entry.id   89fb9111dcd1e59a7f4ceceaeff824a7
#
_cell.length_a   1.000
_cell.length_b   1.000
_cell.length_c   1.000
_cell.angle_alpha   90.00
_cell.angle_beta   90.00
_cell.angle_gamma   90.00
#
_symmetry.space_group_name_H-M   'P 1'
#
loop_
_entity.id
_entity.type
_entity.pdbx_description
1 polymer ?
#
loop_
_entity_poly.entity_id
_entity_poly.type
_entity_poly.pdbx_seq_one_letter_code
_entity_poly.pdbx_strand_id
1 'polypeptide(L)'
;MIPYQITDSDSLELAFAGDVKAGFPSPAEEVREKLDLVKLLVQHSASTFFFRIDGISMVDADMDEGDIIIVDRGIDPYNGCKAVCFIDGEYTVKRVEIHEGGAVLLPCNEKNTKYKPIPVGPDNDFLIWGVVTWVIKKV
;
A
#
# COMPACT_ATOMS: atom_id res chain seq x y z
N MET A 1 -8.98 1.88 -11.82
CA MET A 1 -8.72 1.11 -10.57
C MET A 1 -9.97 1.14 -9.72
N ILE A 2 -10.51 -0.02 -9.36
CA ILE A 2 -11.75 -0.15 -8.58
C ILE A 2 -11.40 -0.76 -7.23
N PRO A 3 -11.71 -0.09 -6.11
CA PRO A 3 -11.40 -0.64 -4.80
C PRO A 3 -12.35 -1.77 -4.39
N TYR A 4 -11.82 -2.76 -3.71
CA TYR A 4 -12.59 -3.82 -3.06
C TYR A 4 -12.51 -3.65 -1.54
N GLN A 5 -13.65 -3.78 -0.87
CA GLN A 5 -13.74 -3.64 0.58
C GLN A 5 -13.86 -5.01 1.25
N ILE A 6 -13.16 -5.18 2.37
CA ILE A 6 -13.26 -6.35 3.23
C ILE A 6 -14.29 -6.08 4.33
N THR A 7 -15.07 -7.09 4.71
CA THR A 7 -16.03 -7.01 5.80
C THR A 7 -15.48 -7.61 7.10
N ASP A 8 -16.05 -7.23 8.24
CA ASP A 8 -15.65 -7.75 9.56
C ASP A 8 -15.85 -9.26 9.72
N SER A 9 -16.73 -9.86 8.91
CA SER A 9 -16.98 -11.29 8.93
C SER A 9 -15.94 -12.10 8.19
N ASP A 10 -15.10 -11.45 7.38
CA ASP A 10 -14.06 -12.15 6.63
C ASP A 10 -12.94 -12.58 7.57
N SER A 11 -12.52 -13.82 7.44
CA SER A 11 -11.40 -14.37 8.20
C SER A 11 -10.74 -15.51 7.44
N LEU A 12 -9.45 -15.73 7.69
CA LEU A 12 -8.71 -16.84 7.16
C LEU A 12 -7.64 -17.26 8.16
N GLU A 13 -7.92 -18.32 8.91
CA GLU A 13 -6.99 -18.89 9.87
C GLU A 13 -6.14 -19.98 9.22
N LEU A 14 -4.83 -19.83 9.28
CA LEU A 14 -3.85 -20.76 8.73
C LEU A 14 -2.86 -21.17 9.82
N ALA A 15 -2.25 -22.35 9.62
CA ALA A 15 -1.17 -22.79 10.47
C ALA A 15 0.03 -21.85 10.33
N PHE A 16 0.49 -21.32 11.45
CA PHE A 16 1.69 -20.47 11.49
C PHE A 16 2.88 -21.36 11.85
N ALA A 17 3.86 -21.46 10.95
CA ALA A 17 4.99 -22.38 11.10
C ALA A 17 6.19 -21.76 11.83
N GLY A 18 6.08 -20.50 12.27
CA GLY A 18 7.13 -19.80 12.98
C GLY A 18 8.04 -18.97 12.08
N ASP A 19 9.20 -18.61 12.60
CA ASP A 19 10.18 -17.80 11.91
C ASP A 19 11.12 -18.64 11.06
N VAL A 20 11.53 -18.09 9.93
CA VAL A 20 12.58 -18.65 9.06
C VAL A 20 13.73 -17.66 9.02
N LYS A 21 14.94 -18.15 9.25
CA LYS A 21 16.14 -17.31 9.17
C LYS A 21 16.45 -16.93 7.73
N ALA A 22 16.64 -15.64 7.49
CA ALA A 22 17.08 -15.11 6.21
C ALA A 22 18.61 -14.96 6.14
N GLY A 23 19.32 -15.52 7.09
CA GLY A 23 20.78 -15.56 7.15
C GLY A 23 21.26 -16.99 7.35
N PHE A 24 22.06 -17.23 8.39
CA PHE A 24 22.49 -18.57 8.74
C PHE A 24 21.31 -19.41 9.23
N PRO A 25 21.25 -20.71 8.84
CA PRO A 25 20.20 -21.59 9.32
C PRO A 25 20.28 -21.77 10.84
N SER A 26 19.14 -22.00 11.46
CA SER A 26 19.02 -22.32 12.86
C SER A 26 18.16 -23.57 13.04
N PRO A 27 18.25 -24.25 14.22
CA PRO A 27 17.40 -25.42 14.47
C PRO A 27 15.93 -25.12 14.28
N ALA A 28 15.22 -26.05 13.64
CA ALA A 28 13.78 -25.96 13.46
C ALA A 28 13.07 -26.16 14.80
N GLU A 29 12.07 -25.32 15.06
CA GLU A 29 11.19 -25.45 16.22
C GLU A 29 9.77 -25.73 15.74
N GLU A 30 9.04 -26.57 16.48
CA GLU A 30 7.64 -26.83 16.20
C GLU A 30 6.81 -25.68 16.77
N VAL A 31 6.06 -24.99 15.89
CA VAL A 31 5.17 -23.92 16.29
C VAL A 31 3.72 -24.37 16.01
N ARG A 32 2.85 -24.25 17.03
CA ARG A 32 1.44 -24.68 16.97
C ARG A 32 0.48 -23.50 17.06
N GLU A 33 0.83 -22.40 16.45
CA GLU A 33 -0.02 -21.21 16.37
C GLU A 33 -0.85 -21.19 15.11
N LYS A 34 -1.96 -20.47 15.16
CA LYS A 34 -2.75 -20.12 13.98
C LYS A 34 -2.63 -18.65 13.70
N LEU A 35 -2.58 -18.31 12.44
CA LEU A 35 -2.54 -16.94 11.95
C LEU A 35 -3.79 -16.67 11.15
N ASP A 36 -4.52 -15.62 11.51
CA ASP A 36 -5.60 -15.07 10.70
C ASP A 36 -5.01 -14.00 9.77
N LEU A 37 -4.88 -14.33 8.48
CA LEU A 37 -4.32 -13.41 7.49
C LEU A 37 -5.15 -12.15 7.34
N VAL A 38 -6.46 -12.25 7.42
CA VAL A 38 -7.31 -11.06 7.30
C VAL A 38 -7.06 -10.11 8.46
N LYS A 39 -6.98 -10.61 9.68
CA LYS A 39 -6.68 -9.77 10.85
C LYS A 39 -5.28 -9.20 10.84
N LEU A 40 -4.31 -9.94 10.28
CA LEU A 40 -2.95 -9.42 10.12
C LEU A 40 -2.90 -8.24 9.15
N LEU A 41 -3.56 -8.38 8.00
CA LEU A 41 -3.45 -7.42 6.89
C LEU A 41 -4.48 -6.29 7.00
N VAL A 42 -5.58 -6.50 7.71
CA VAL A 42 -6.70 -5.56 7.79
C VAL A 42 -6.98 -5.24 9.25
N GLN A 43 -6.58 -4.07 9.71
CA GLN A 43 -6.82 -3.63 11.08
C GLN A 43 -8.13 -2.84 11.24
N HIS A 44 -8.57 -2.18 10.16
CA HIS A 44 -9.80 -1.39 10.12
C HIS A 44 -10.62 -1.81 8.92
N SER A 45 -11.45 -2.86 9.06
CA SER A 45 -12.18 -3.44 7.94
C SER A 45 -13.11 -2.44 7.25
N ALA A 46 -13.74 -1.54 8.03
CA ALA A 46 -14.65 -0.53 7.47
C ALA A 46 -13.97 0.50 6.58
N SER A 47 -12.64 0.66 6.69
CA SER A 47 -11.87 1.67 5.95
C SER A 47 -10.77 1.08 5.07
N THR A 48 -10.72 -0.24 4.93
CA THR A 48 -9.66 -0.94 4.18
C THR A 48 -10.16 -1.43 2.83
N PHE A 49 -9.34 -1.18 1.81
CA PHE A 49 -9.65 -1.49 0.41
C PHE A 49 -8.43 -2.10 -0.27
N PHE A 50 -8.68 -2.82 -1.36
CA PHE A 50 -7.62 -3.37 -2.21
C PHE A 50 -7.58 -2.64 -3.54
N PHE A 51 -6.37 -2.47 -4.06
CA PHE A 51 -6.13 -2.04 -5.43
C PHE A 51 -5.10 -2.95 -6.08
N ARG A 52 -5.18 -3.06 -7.39
CA ARG A 52 -4.13 -3.66 -8.21
C ARG A 52 -3.28 -2.54 -8.80
N ILE A 53 -1.95 -2.69 -8.74
CA ILE A 53 -1.04 -1.73 -9.36
C ILE A 53 -1.09 -1.88 -10.88
N ASP A 54 -1.28 -0.76 -11.55
CA ASP A 54 -1.17 -0.62 -12.99
C ASP A 54 -0.11 0.43 -13.29
N GLY A 55 0.95 0.03 -14.00
CA GLY A 55 2.06 0.90 -14.32
C GLY A 55 3.30 0.69 -13.45
N ILE A 56 4.35 1.44 -13.73
CA ILE A 56 5.69 1.24 -13.20
C ILE A 56 6.27 2.44 -12.46
N SER A 57 5.45 3.45 -12.14
CA SER A 57 5.95 4.69 -11.52
C SER A 57 6.48 4.50 -10.10
N MET A 58 6.21 3.36 -9.47
CA MET A 58 6.55 3.08 -8.07
C MET A 58 7.47 1.86 -7.89
N VAL A 59 8.17 1.43 -8.93
CA VAL A 59 9.00 0.21 -8.89
C VAL A 59 10.16 0.31 -7.89
N ASP A 60 10.74 1.50 -7.68
CA ASP A 60 11.80 1.69 -6.68
C ASP A 60 11.28 1.66 -5.23
N ALA A 61 9.97 1.65 -5.05
CA ALA A 61 9.31 1.44 -3.76
C ALA A 61 8.77 0.01 -3.61
N ASP A 62 9.26 -0.92 -4.43
CA ASP A 62 8.84 -2.32 -4.48
C ASP A 62 7.34 -2.50 -4.76
N MET A 63 6.76 -1.59 -5.53
CA MET A 63 5.40 -1.65 -6.02
C MET A 63 5.41 -1.84 -7.52
N ASP A 64 5.29 -3.09 -7.96
CA ASP A 64 5.35 -3.46 -9.37
C ASP A 64 3.96 -3.62 -9.96
N GLU A 65 3.88 -3.50 -11.29
CA GLU A 65 2.66 -3.75 -12.02
C GLU A 65 2.12 -5.16 -11.72
N GLY A 66 0.83 -5.25 -11.42
CA GLY A 66 0.17 -6.51 -11.05
C GLY A 66 0.14 -6.80 -9.56
N ASP A 67 0.94 -6.11 -8.75
CA ASP A 67 0.89 -6.26 -7.30
C ASP A 67 -0.46 -5.80 -6.75
N ILE A 68 -0.85 -6.38 -5.61
CA ILE A 68 -2.02 -5.93 -4.85
C ILE A 68 -1.55 -5.06 -3.70
N ILE A 69 -2.14 -3.90 -3.54
CA ILE A 69 -1.91 -3.06 -2.35
C ILE A 69 -3.14 -3.05 -1.47
N ILE A 70 -2.89 -3.04 -0.17
CA ILE A 70 -3.91 -2.83 0.85
C ILE A 70 -3.83 -1.39 1.31
N VAL A 71 -4.97 -0.71 1.30
CA VAL A 71 -5.06 0.73 1.53
C VAL A 71 -6.06 0.97 2.65
N ASP A 72 -5.65 1.71 3.67
CA ASP A 72 -6.49 2.07 4.80
C ASP A 72 -6.79 3.57 4.76
N ARG A 73 -8.07 3.90 4.64
CA ARG A 73 -8.55 5.27 4.65
C ARG A 73 -8.67 5.86 6.05
N GLY A 74 -8.59 5.02 7.07
CA GLY A 74 -8.64 5.43 8.46
C GLY A 74 -7.32 5.94 9.03
N ILE A 75 -6.23 5.80 8.29
CA ILE A 75 -4.91 6.32 8.69
C ILE A 75 -4.76 7.74 8.19
N ASP A 76 -4.38 8.65 9.08
CA ASP A 76 -4.05 10.02 8.68
C ASP A 76 -2.78 10.03 7.82
N PRO A 77 -2.80 10.66 6.65
CA PRO A 77 -1.61 10.78 5.82
C PRO A 77 -0.46 11.48 6.55
N TYR A 78 0.74 11.01 6.29
CA TYR A 78 1.96 11.58 6.86
C TYR A 78 3.02 11.77 5.78
N ASN A 79 3.99 12.63 6.03
CA ASN A 79 5.06 12.93 5.08
C ASN A 79 5.84 11.66 4.74
N GLY A 80 6.01 11.40 3.45
CA GLY A 80 6.71 10.24 2.93
C GLY A 80 5.87 8.97 2.84
N CYS A 81 4.59 8.99 3.23
CA CYS A 81 3.72 7.82 3.09
C CYS A 81 3.50 7.49 1.61
N LYS A 82 3.33 6.20 1.31
CA LYS A 82 2.80 5.77 0.03
C LYS A 82 1.29 5.79 0.15
N ALA A 83 0.63 6.40 -0.81
CA ALA A 83 -0.81 6.60 -0.74
C ALA A 83 -1.46 6.47 -2.11
N VAL A 84 -2.70 6.03 -2.10
CA VAL A 84 -3.57 6.19 -3.26
C VAL A 84 -4.13 7.60 -3.19
N CYS A 85 -3.90 8.35 -4.25
CA CYS A 85 -4.36 9.72 -4.41
C CYS A 85 -5.40 9.79 -5.51
N PHE A 86 -6.39 10.63 -5.31
CA PHE A 86 -7.35 10.99 -6.34
C PHE A 86 -7.01 12.37 -6.85
N ILE A 87 -6.75 12.49 -8.14
CA ILE A 87 -6.39 13.77 -8.77
C ILE A 87 -7.09 13.89 -10.11
N ASP A 88 -7.85 14.97 -10.28
CA ASP A 88 -8.54 15.33 -11.53
C ASP A 88 -9.33 14.15 -12.14
N GLY A 89 -10.05 13.40 -11.29
CA GLY A 89 -10.90 12.29 -11.69
C GLY A 89 -10.21 10.92 -11.76
N GLU A 90 -8.93 10.82 -11.46
CA GLU A 90 -8.18 9.57 -11.58
C GLU A 90 -7.50 9.16 -10.28
N TYR A 91 -7.40 7.85 -10.03
CA TYR A 91 -6.59 7.30 -8.95
C TYR A 91 -5.15 7.08 -9.41
N THR A 92 -4.21 7.37 -8.52
CA THR A 92 -2.80 7.04 -8.71
C THR A 92 -2.16 6.70 -7.36
N VAL A 93 -1.13 5.84 -7.36
CA VAL A 93 -0.35 5.58 -6.15
C VAL A 93 0.99 6.30 -6.26
N LYS A 94 1.34 7.06 -5.23
CA LYS A 94 2.56 7.86 -5.17
C LYS A 94 3.07 7.95 -3.74
N ARG A 95 4.33 8.34 -3.58
CA ARG A 95 4.84 8.83 -2.31
C ARG A 95 4.42 10.29 -2.15
N VAL A 96 3.93 10.64 -0.96
CA VAL A 96 3.36 11.97 -0.73
C VAL A 96 4.29 12.80 0.15
N GLU A 97 4.67 13.97 -0.30
CA GLU A 97 5.23 15.04 0.52
C GLU A 97 4.15 16.07 0.79
N ILE A 98 3.86 16.29 2.07
CA ILE A 98 2.82 17.23 2.51
C ILE A 98 3.50 18.52 2.94
N HIS A 99 2.99 19.65 2.45
CA HIS A 99 3.45 20.98 2.84
C HIS A 99 2.26 21.92 3.02
N GLU A 100 2.53 23.11 3.53
CA GLU A 100 1.51 24.15 3.68
C GLU A 100 0.92 24.50 2.30
N GLY A 101 -0.40 24.44 2.20
CA GLY A 101 -1.14 24.78 0.98
C GLY A 101 -1.24 23.67 -0.05
N GLY A 102 -0.65 22.47 0.19
CA GLY A 102 -0.76 21.38 -0.77
C GLY A 102 0.17 20.22 -0.51
N ALA A 103 0.54 19.55 -1.58
CA ALA A 103 1.43 18.38 -1.53
C ALA A 103 2.20 18.25 -2.84
N VAL A 104 3.22 17.41 -2.81
CA VAL A 104 3.90 16.93 -4.01
C VAL A 104 3.78 15.41 -4.07
N LEU A 105 3.30 14.91 -5.18
CA LEU A 105 3.20 13.47 -5.43
C LEU A 105 4.45 12.99 -6.15
N LEU A 106 5.21 12.14 -5.50
CA LEU A 106 6.52 11.70 -5.99
C LEU A 106 6.43 10.29 -6.57
N PRO A 107 6.87 10.09 -7.82
CA PRO A 107 7.12 8.76 -8.33
C PRO A 107 8.36 8.16 -7.66
N CYS A 108 8.47 6.83 -7.68
CA CYS A 108 9.64 6.10 -7.20
C CYS A 108 10.18 5.23 -8.35
N ASN A 109 10.75 5.88 -9.35
CA ASN A 109 11.34 5.24 -10.52
C ASN A 109 12.43 6.17 -11.11
N GLU A 110 13.62 6.11 -10.54
CA GLU A 110 14.74 7.00 -10.93
C GLU A 110 15.22 6.78 -12.36
N LYS A 111 15.14 5.55 -12.86
CA LYS A 111 15.63 5.22 -14.20
C LYS A 111 14.75 5.74 -15.32
N ASN A 112 13.50 6.06 -15.03
CA ASN A 112 12.54 6.54 -16.01
C ASN A 112 12.20 7.99 -15.74
N THR A 113 12.90 8.89 -16.43
CA THR A 113 12.74 10.34 -16.31
C THR A 113 11.40 10.87 -16.85
N LYS A 114 10.60 10.01 -17.47
CA LYS A 114 9.23 10.33 -17.88
C LYS A 114 8.32 10.58 -16.68
N TYR A 115 8.56 9.89 -15.56
CA TYR A 115 7.80 10.08 -14.34
C TYR A 115 8.40 11.23 -13.54
N LYS A 116 7.61 12.27 -13.32
CA LYS A 116 8.04 13.51 -12.65
C LYS A 116 7.17 13.77 -11.42
N PRO A 117 7.70 14.54 -10.43
CA PRO A 117 6.87 15.03 -9.34
C PRO A 117 5.65 15.79 -9.84
N ILE A 118 4.52 15.59 -9.16
CA ILE A 118 3.26 16.25 -9.48
C ILE A 118 2.89 17.16 -8.32
N PRO A 119 3.10 18.49 -8.41
CA PRO A 119 2.63 19.40 -7.39
C PRO A 119 1.12 19.54 -7.46
N VAL A 120 0.47 19.52 -6.30
CA VAL A 120 -0.98 19.68 -6.17
C VAL A 120 -1.28 20.71 -5.09
N GLY A 121 -2.34 21.46 -5.27
CA GLY A 121 -2.74 22.52 -4.36
C GLY A 121 -4.23 22.83 -4.49
N PRO A 122 -4.66 24.02 -3.99
CA PRO A 122 -6.08 24.39 -3.96
C PRO A 122 -6.78 24.41 -5.31
N ASP A 123 -6.01 24.59 -6.40
CA ASP A 123 -6.56 24.65 -7.76
C ASP A 123 -6.76 23.29 -8.39
N ASN A 124 -6.28 22.22 -7.77
CA ASN A 124 -6.47 20.86 -8.22
C ASN A 124 -7.66 20.21 -7.52
N ASP A 125 -8.40 19.37 -8.23
CA ASP A 125 -9.32 18.42 -7.61
C ASP A 125 -8.50 17.25 -7.07
N PHE A 126 -8.07 17.37 -5.81
CA PHE A 126 -7.09 16.49 -5.20
C PHE A 126 -7.53 15.98 -3.83
N LEU A 127 -7.30 14.70 -3.60
CA LEU A 127 -7.53 14.05 -2.31
C LEU A 127 -6.48 12.95 -2.10
N ILE A 128 -5.85 12.91 -0.94
CA ILE A 128 -5.14 11.71 -0.49
C ILE A 128 -6.21 10.73 -0.04
N TRP A 129 -6.48 9.73 -0.89
CA TRP A 129 -7.64 8.85 -0.73
C TRP A 129 -7.44 7.84 0.41
N GLY A 130 -6.25 7.28 0.52
CA GLY A 130 -5.90 6.34 1.58
C GLY A 130 -4.43 5.97 1.59
N VAL A 131 -3.95 5.51 2.75
CA VAL A 131 -2.54 5.17 2.97
C VAL A 131 -2.31 3.69 2.67
N VAL A 132 -1.27 3.38 1.88
CA VAL A 132 -0.88 2.01 1.60
C VAL A 132 -0.22 1.40 2.83
N THR A 133 -0.75 0.26 3.29
CA THR A 133 -0.26 -0.45 4.47
C THR A 133 0.51 -1.72 4.12
N TRP A 134 0.16 -2.39 3.04
CA TRP A 134 0.77 -3.64 2.59
C TRP A 134 0.86 -3.69 1.08
N VAL A 135 1.88 -4.37 0.61
CA VAL A 135 2.02 -4.78 -0.80
C VAL A 135 2.06 -6.30 -0.84
N ILE A 136 1.19 -6.90 -1.64
CA ILE A 136 1.16 -8.35 -1.86
C ILE A 136 1.72 -8.62 -3.23
N LYS A 137 2.82 -9.33 -3.27
CA LYS A 137 3.58 -9.61 -4.48
C LYS A 137 3.67 -11.10 -4.72
N LYS A 138 3.35 -11.51 -5.94
CA LYS A 138 3.58 -12.90 -6.38
C LYS A 138 5.05 -13.06 -6.77
N VAL A 139 5.63 -14.11 -6.24
CA VAL A 139 7.04 -14.40 -6.54
C VAL A 139 7.16 -15.21 -7.81
#